data_599299a852a88c2579b3da7a9726dc74
#
_entry.id   599299a852a88c2579b3da7a9726dc74
#
_cell.length_a   1.000
_cell.length_b   1.000
_cell.length_c   1.000
_cell.angle_alpha   90.00
_cell.angle_beta   90.00
_cell.angle_gamma   90.00
#
_symmetry.space_group_name_H-M   'P 1'
#
loop_
_entity.id
_entity.type
_entity.pdbx_description
1 polymer ?
#
loop_
_entity_poly.entity_id
_entity_poly.type
_entity_poly.pdbx_seq_one_letter_code
_entity_poly.pdbx_strand_id
1 'polypeptide(L)'
;TQLKLDGYSTHAMHNHDGTFYDRYKVYKNMGFDTFTPMEYMYNLEHTQKNWEKDNVLTGEIMKTLYSTNGRDFIFTVSVQGHGRYPSELDEENYSYPIKVAGTGDESLDTQWTYYCNQLHEMDDFIGKLIDRLKAYDEPVVLVMYGDHLPGFEITEDDITNGDLYQTEYFVWSNMKNFPVEDEDIEAYQLSTKVFDMLGFEKSYVQKFQSKYKPGYANYDDDLENIEYDMLYGQRYMYPDGWPYEPTNMKYGISKIRISEITKGVYVPPVDEEADFTANDGS
;
A
#
# COMPACT_ATOMS: atom_id res chain seq x y z
N THR A 1 10.02 -1.87 11.88
CA THR A 1 9.52 -3.03 11.11
C THR A 1 10.50 -4.20 11.18
N GLN A 2 10.00 -5.45 11.04
CA GLN A 2 10.85 -6.64 11.02
C GLN A 2 11.91 -6.56 9.90
N LEU A 3 11.51 -6.18 8.70
CA LEU A 3 12.41 -6.05 7.55
C LEU A 3 13.56 -5.07 7.78
N LYS A 4 13.36 -4.07 8.63
CA LYS A 4 14.46 -3.16 9.00
C LYS A 4 15.56 -3.85 9.79
N LEU A 5 15.21 -4.81 10.65
CA LEU A 5 16.21 -5.65 11.35
C LEU A 5 17.02 -6.51 10.36
N ASP A 6 16.42 -6.84 9.22
CA ASP A 6 17.05 -7.58 8.13
C ASP A 6 17.80 -6.67 7.14
N GLY A 7 17.99 -5.40 7.49
CA GLY A 7 18.79 -4.42 6.73
C GLY A 7 18.05 -3.77 5.56
N TYR A 8 16.73 -3.81 5.54
CA TYR A 8 15.92 -3.07 4.55
C TYR A 8 15.82 -1.59 4.92
N SER A 9 15.90 -0.71 3.93
CA SER A 9 15.36 0.64 4.02
C SER A 9 13.84 0.58 3.90
N THR A 10 13.14 1.38 4.68
CA THR A 10 11.68 1.26 4.81
C THR A 10 10.98 2.57 4.44
N HIS A 11 10.07 2.49 3.49
CA HIS A 11 9.44 3.64 2.87
C HIS A 11 7.92 3.49 2.93
N ALA A 12 7.24 4.48 3.48
CA ALA A 12 5.78 4.60 3.40
C ALA A 12 5.43 5.65 2.34
N MET A 13 4.31 5.46 1.65
CA MET A 13 3.84 6.41 0.64
C MET A 13 2.31 6.41 0.57
N HIS A 14 1.75 7.59 0.27
CA HIS A 14 0.31 7.78 0.13
C HIS A 14 0.05 8.99 -0.75
N ASN A 15 -0.67 8.80 -1.85
CA ASN A 15 -1.05 9.89 -2.75
C ASN A 15 -2.25 10.70 -2.21
N HIS A 16 -2.24 11.01 -0.92
CA HIS A 16 -3.19 11.88 -0.25
C HIS A 16 -2.51 12.58 0.92
N ASP A 17 -3.25 13.49 1.61
CA ASP A 17 -2.77 14.31 2.72
C ASP A 17 -2.03 13.49 3.78
N GLY A 18 -0.81 13.89 4.08
CA GLY A 18 0.06 13.19 5.02
C GLY A 18 -0.42 13.26 6.48
N THR A 19 -1.29 14.19 6.81
CA THR A 19 -1.86 14.33 8.16
C THR A 19 -3.11 13.48 8.36
N PHE A 20 -3.71 13.00 7.27
CA PHE A 20 -4.92 12.21 7.30
C PHE A 20 -4.70 10.92 8.13
N TYR A 21 -5.57 10.67 9.11
CA TYR A 21 -5.44 9.59 10.11
C TYR A 21 -4.12 9.61 10.90
N ASP A 22 -3.48 10.78 11.07
CA ASP A 22 -2.17 10.89 11.72
C ASP A 22 -1.09 9.96 11.12
N ARG A 23 -1.17 9.63 9.82
CA ARG A 23 -0.28 8.66 9.15
C ARG A 23 1.19 8.95 9.40
N TYR A 24 1.58 10.23 9.43
CA TYR A 24 2.95 10.64 9.72
C TYR A 24 3.44 10.20 11.11
N LYS A 25 2.56 10.20 12.13
CA LYS A 25 2.89 9.68 13.46
C LYS A 25 2.95 8.16 13.46
N VAL A 26 1.97 7.53 12.80
CA VAL A 26 1.86 6.07 12.71
C VAL A 26 3.11 5.49 12.06
N TYR A 27 3.47 5.93 10.85
CA TYR A 27 4.63 5.41 10.13
C TYR A 27 5.96 5.68 10.85
N LYS A 28 6.10 6.85 11.47
CA LYS A 28 7.26 7.14 12.32
C LYS A 28 7.39 6.14 13.47
N ASN A 29 6.29 5.86 14.18
CA ASN A 29 6.28 4.93 15.32
C ASN A 29 6.43 3.47 14.87
N MET A 30 6.01 3.13 13.65
CA MET A 30 6.26 1.82 13.03
C MET A 30 7.70 1.64 12.56
N GLY A 31 8.53 2.70 12.61
CA GLY A 31 9.95 2.64 12.29
C GLY A 31 10.26 2.82 10.80
N PHE A 32 9.40 3.44 10.01
CA PHE A 32 9.72 3.80 8.62
C PHE A 32 10.82 4.86 8.54
N ASP A 33 11.70 4.74 7.55
CA ASP A 33 12.79 5.70 7.31
C ASP A 33 12.31 6.92 6.55
N THR A 34 11.36 6.75 5.63
CA THR A 34 10.74 7.86 4.89
C THR A 34 9.23 7.72 4.81
N PHE A 35 8.57 8.86 4.68
CA PHE A 35 7.17 8.96 4.29
C PHE A 35 7.01 9.96 3.14
N THR A 36 6.39 9.53 2.05
CA THR A 36 6.10 10.36 0.87
C THR A 36 4.59 10.51 0.71
N PRO A 37 3.97 11.51 1.35
CA PRO A 37 2.58 11.86 1.09
C PRO A 37 2.47 12.75 -0.15
N MET A 38 1.23 13.09 -0.58
CA MET A 38 0.97 13.85 -1.80
C MET A 38 1.72 15.18 -1.86
N GLU A 39 1.96 15.83 -0.72
CA GLU A 39 2.67 17.11 -0.63
C GLU A 39 4.12 17.04 -1.11
N TYR A 40 4.65 15.83 -1.26
CA TYR A 40 5.99 15.55 -1.78
C TYR A 40 5.97 14.86 -3.16
N MET A 41 4.80 14.80 -3.80
CA MET A 41 4.61 14.26 -5.14
C MET A 41 4.36 15.38 -6.15
N TYR A 42 4.76 15.17 -7.39
CA TYR A 42 4.64 16.17 -8.46
C TYR A 42 3.71 15.66 -9.56
N ASN A 43 3.14 16.62 -10.33
CA ASN A 43 2.26 16.32 -11.45
C ASN A 43 1.03 15.50 -11.07
N LEU A 44 0.42 15.84 -9.93
CA LEU A 44 -0.79 15.22 -9.47
C LEU A 44 -1.95 15.50 -10.43
N GLU A 45 -2.61 14.44 -10.83
CA GLU A 45 -3.89 14.50 -11.50
C GLU A 45 -5.00 14.14 -10.50
N HIS A 46 -6.18 14.68 -10.71
CA HIS A 46 -7.30 14.48 -9.79
C HIS A 46 -8.50 13.87 -10.49
N THR A 47 -9.25 13.09 -9.74
CA THR A 47 -10.59 12.64 -10.15
C THR A 47 -11.60 13.77 -10.04
N GLN A 48 -12.80 13.59 -10.59
CA GLN A 48 -13.91 14.54 -10.41
C GLN A 48 -14.23 14.82 -8.93
N LYS A 49 -13.93 13.89 -8.03
CA LYS A 49 -14.13 14.03 -6.58
C LYS A 49 -12.92 14.60 -5.86
N ASN A 50 -11.94 15.07 -6.62
CA ASN A 50 -10.70 15.67 -6.13
C ASN A 50 -9.82 14.69 -5.32
N TRP A 51 -9.94 13.37 -5.61
CA TRP A 51 -8.95 12.40 -5.17
C TRP A 51 -7.77 12.39 -6.15
N GLU A 52 -6.56 12.25 -5.63
CA GLU A 52 -5.37 12.12 -6.45
C GLU A 52 -5.41 10.80 -7.22
N LYS A 53 -5.08 10.84 -8.52
CA LYS A 53 -4.99 9.62 -9.34
C LYS A 53 -3.75 8.81 -8.99
N ASP A 54 -3.88 7.48 -9.05
CA ASP A 54 -2.84 6.55 -8.65
C ASP A 54 -1.68 6.45 -9.66
N ASN A 55 -1.83 7.00 -10.87
CA ASN A 55 -0.78 7.02 -11.89
C ASN A 55 0.55 7.62 -11.41
N VAL A 56 0.52 8.58 -10.47
CA VAL A 56 1.71 9.20 -9.87
C VAL A 56 2.56 8.19 -9.09
N LEU A 57 1.91 7.18 -8.50
CA LEU A 57 2.58 6.19 -7.64
C LEU A 57 3.62 5.36 -8.37
N THR A 58 3.44 5.07 -9.67
CA THR A 58 4.47 4.38 -10.47
C THR A 58 5.79 5.13 -10.44
N GLY A 59 5.76 6.44 -10.66
CA GLY A 59 6.95 7.29 -10.63
C GLY A 59 7.59 7.34 -9.26
N GLU A 60 6.81 7.50 -8.21
CA GLU A 60 7.30 7.61 -6.83
C GLU A 60 7.86 6.27 -6.30
N ILE A 61 7.24 5.13 -6.64
CA ILE A 61 7.77 3.80 -6.32
C ILE A 61 9.13 3.59 -7.00
N MET A 62 9.24 3.86 -8.31
CA MET A 62 10.50 3.71 -9.03
C MET A 62 11.59 4.65 -8.49
N LYS A 63 11.23 5.90 -8.21
CA LYS A 63 12.13 6.89 -7.57
C LYS A 63 12.65 6.37 -6.22
N THR A 64 11.80 5.77 -5.43
CA THR A 64 12.16 5.19 -4.14
C THR A 64 13.14 4.02 -4.31
N LEU A 65 12.87 3.08 -5.21
CA LEU A 65 13.77 1.97 -5.54
C LEU A 65 15.15 2.44 -6.03
N TYR A 66 15.21 3.59 -6.72
CA TYR A 66 16.48 4.17 -7.18
C TYR A 66 17.17 5.05 -6.12
N SER A 67 16.58 5.26 -4.96
CA SER A 67 17.13 6.15 -3.93
C SER A 67 18.17 5.49 -3.02
N THR A 68 18.15 4.18 -2.89
CA THR A 68 19.05 3.41 -2.01
C THR A 68 19.96 2.47 -2.81
N ASN A 69 20.99 1.93 -2.15
CA ASN A 69 21.86 0.90 -2.71
C ASN A 69 21.59 -0.49 -2.10
N GLY A 70 20.58 -0.58 -1.26
CA GLY A 70 20.23 -1.78 -0.50
C GLY A 70 18.89 -2.34 -0.90
N ARG A 71 18.35 -3.14 -0.01
CA ARG A 71 17.00 -3.69 -0.14
C ARG A 71 15.99 -2.67 0.36
N ASP A 72 14.88 -2.54 -0.35
CA ASP A 72 13.82 -1.61 -0.01
C ASP A 72 12.52 -2.35 0.33
N PHE A 73 11.84 -1.87 1.35
CA PHE A 73 10.45 -2.20 1.64
C PHE A 73 9.61 -0.95 1.45
N ILE A 74 8.69 -0.99 0.49
CA ILE A 74 7.81 0.13 0.16
C ILE A 74 6.38 -0.26 0.50
N PHE A 75 5.76 0.47 1.42
CA PHE A 75 4.35 0.34 1.77
C PHE A 75 3.58 1.50 1.17
N THR A 76 2.75 1.20 0.17
CA THR A 76 2.00 2.22 -0.59
C THR A 76 0.50 2.08 -0.32
N VAL A 77 -0.15 3.19 -0.03
CA VAL A 77 -1.61 3.30 0.07
C VAL A 77 -2.10 4.19 -1.06
N SER A 78 -3.03 3.69 -1.87
CA SER A 78 -3.69 4.45 -2.95
C SER A 78 -5.00 5.08 -2.46
N VAL A 79 -5.53 6.08 -3.20
CA VAL A 79 -6.75 6.79 -2.81
C VAL A 79 -7.78 6.93 -3.93
N GLN A 80 -7.40 6.73 -5.18
CA GLN A 80 -8.24 7.05 -6.35
C GLN A 80 -9.63 6.40 -6.30
N GLY A 81 -9.72 5.16 -5.85
CA GLY A 81 -10.98 4.42 -5.75
C GLY A 81 -11.87 4.80 -4.56
N HIS A 82 -11.41 5.73 -3.69
CA HIS A 82 -12.12 6.09 -2.47
C HIS A 82 -13.45 6.79 -2.74
N GLY A 83 -14.48 6.49 -1.95
CA GLY A 83 -15.76 7.23 -1.91
C GLY A 83 -15.56 8.68 -1.41
N ARG A 84 -16.49 9.59 -1.56
CA ARG A 84 -17.87 9.40 -2.01
C ARG A 84 -17.94 9.52 -3.54
N TYR A 85 -18.86 8.81 -4.15
CA TYR A 85 -19.09 8.78 -5.60
C TYR A 85 -20.07 9.86 -6.02
N PRO A 86 -19.89 10.52 -7.20
CA PRO A 86 -20.76 11.59 -7.66
C PRO A 86 -22.08 11.04 -8.19
N SER A 87 -23.16 11.77 -7.97
CA SER A 87 -24.49 11.49 -8.55
C SER A 87 -24.66 12.05 -9.97
N GLU A 88 -23.70 12.86 -10.45
CA GLU A 88 -23.65 13.42 -11.80
C GLU A 88 -22.21 13.34 -12.32
N LEU A 89 -22.01 12.98 -13.59
CA LEU A 89 -20.70 12.90 -14.22
C LEU A 89 -20.38 14.21 -14.93
N ASP A 90 -19.18 14.70 -14.71
CA ASP A 90 -18.58 15.81 -15.46
C ASP A 90 -17.90 15.26 -16.73
N GLU A 91 -18.71 14.94 -17.75
CA GLU A 91 -18.22 14.40 -19.04
C GLU A 91 -17.52 15.46 -19.90
N GLU A 92 -17.56 16.73 -19.53
CA GLU A 92 -16.82 17.80 -20.20
C GLU A 92 -15.32 17.72 -19.86
N ASN A 93 -14.99 17.45 -18.59
CA ASN A 93 -13.62 17.46 -18.10
C ASN A 93 -13.03 16.07 -17.87
N TYR A 94 -13.88 15.02 -17.78
CA TYR A 94 -13.45 13.64 -17.48
C TYR A 94 -14.02 12.65 -18.48
N SER A 95 -13.31 11.57 -18.72
CA SER A 95 -13.74 10.49 -19.61
C SER A 95 -14.27 9.31 -18.80
N TYR A 96 -15.42 8.78 -19.20
CA TYR A 96 -16.08 7.62 -18.58
C TYR A 96 -16.45 6.59 -19.66
N PRO A 97 -15.47 5.87 -20.24
CA PRO A 97 -15.71 4.90 -21.31
C PRO A 97 -16.55 3.71 -20.87
N ILE A 98 -16.50 3.32 -19.60
CA ILE A 98 -17.32 2.25 -19.04
C ILE A 98 -18.63 2.88 -18.56
N LYS A 99 -19.76 2.32 -18.99
CA LYS A 99 -21.08 2.76 -18.56
C LYS A 99 -21.79 1.62 -17.83
N VAL A 100 -22.32 1.90 -16.66
CA VAL A 100 -23.13 0.98 -15.87
C VAL A 100 -24.59 1.45 -15.94
N ALA A 101 -25.52 0.51 -16.07
CA ALA A 101 -26.95 0.77 -16.11
C ALA A 101 -27.72 -0.46 -15.61
N GLY A 102 -28.91 -0.26 -15.09
CA GLY A 102 -29.81 -1.35 -14.75
C GLY A 102 -29.99 -1.61 -13.26
N THR A 103 -29.46 -0.76 -12.38
CA THR A 103 -29.74 -0.85 -10.93
C THR A 103 -31.17 -0.46 -10.57
N GLY A 104 -31.87 0.25 -11.48
CA GLY A 104 -33.21 0.82 -11.21
C GLY A 104 -33.16 2.21 -10.57
N ASP A 105 -31.99 2.73 -10.30
CA ASP A 105 -31.72 4.08 -9.79
C ASP A 105 -30.65 4.75 -10.65
N GLU A 106 -31.00 5.83 -11.36
CA GLU A 106 -30.11 6.55 -12.28
C GLU A 106 -28.89 7.14 -11.53
N SER A 107 -29.08 7.60 -10.29
CA SER A 107 -27.98 8.10 -9.46
C SER A 107 -27.02 6.98 -9.09
N LEU A 108 -27.52 5.81 -8.78
CA LEU A 108 -26.70 4.64 -8.46
C LEU A 108 -25.97 4.12 -9.70
N ASP A 109 -26.62 4.07 -10.87
CA ASP A 109 -25.97 3.75 -12.16
C ASP A 109 -24.82 4.73 -12.45
N THR A 110 -25.00 6.02 -12.16
CA THR A 110 -23.97 7.05 -12.31
C THR A 110 -22.79 6.82 -11.36
N GLN A 111 -23.06 6.53 -10.09
CA GLN A 111 -22.01 6.26 -9.09
C GLN A 111 -21.20 5.01 -9.46
N TRP A 112 -21.85 3.93 -9.89
CA TRP A 112 -21.19 2.74 -10.38
C TRP A 112 -20.39 3.00 -11.66
N THR A 113 -20.92 3.80 -12.58
CA THR A 113 -20.20 4.24 -13.78
C THR A 113 -18.90 4.95 -13.38
N TYR A 114 -18.97 5.90 -12.45
CA TYR A 114 -17.78 6.59 -11.93
C TYR A 114 -16.78 5.60 -11.33
N TYR A 115 -17.21 4.76 -10.40
CA TYR A 115 -16.36 3.82 -9.68
C TYR A 115 -15.66 2.81 -10.61
N CYS A 116 -16.38 2.22 -11.55
CA CYS A 116 -15.82 1.29 -12.53
C CYS A 116 -14.74 1.94 -13.40
N ASN A 117 -14.89 3.22 -13.73
CA ASN A 117 -13.85 3.95 -14.46
C ASN A 117 -12.64 4.26 -13.59
N GLN A 118 -12.81 4.52 -12.28
CA GLN A 118 -11.66 4.63 -11.37
C GLN A 118 -10.91 3.30 -11.26
N LEU A 119 -11.61 2.17 -11.14
CA LEU A 119 -10.98 0.84 -11.15
C LEU A 119 -10.24 0.55 -12.46
N HIS A 120 -10.80 0.94 -13.59
CA HIS A 120 -10.14 0.79 -14.89
C HIS A 120 -8.83 1.59 -14.97
N GLU A 121 -8.84 2.83 -14.49
CA GLU A 121 -7.60 3.63 -14.40
C GLU A 121 -6.58 3.05 -13.40
N MET A 122 -7.05 2.47 -12.29
CA MET A 122 -6.19 1.76 -11.34
C MET A 122 -5.57 0.50 -11.95
N ASP A 123 -6.32 -0.26 -12.76
CA ASP A 123 -5.80 -1.42 -13.50
C ASP A 123 -4.70 -0.99 -14.49
N ASP A 124 -4.92 0.09 -15.23
CA ASP A 124 -3.90 0.71 -16.09
C ASP A 124 -2.64 1.11 -15.31
N PHE A 125 -2.80 1.70 -14.13
CA PHE A 125 -1.69 2.03 -13.25
C PHE A 125 -0.90 0.79 -12.83
N ILE A 126 -1.60 -0.27 -12.40
CA ILE A 126 -0.98 -1.55 -11.99
C ILE A 126 -0.22 -2.16 -13.15
N GLY A 127 -0.81 -2.19 -14.34
CA GLY A 127 -0.15 -2.69 -15.55
C GLY A 127 1.15 -1.95 -15.86
N LYS A 128 1.13 -0.62 -15.81
CA LYS A 128 2.33 0.24 -15.99
C LYS A 128 3.38 0.01 -14.91
N LEU A 129 2.96 -0.13 -13.65
CA LEU A 129 3.86 -0.43 -12.55
C LEU A 129 4.55 -1.78 -12.77
N ILE A 130 3.80 -2.82 -13.07
CA ILE A 130 4.33 -4.16 -13.34
C ILE A 130 5.34 -4.13 -14.51
N ASP A 131 5.06 -3.41 -15.58
CA ASP A 131 5.98 -3.29 -16.71
C ASP A 131 7.29 -2.57 -16.33
N ARG A 132 7.22 -1.57 -15.46
CA ARG A 132 8.43 -0.92 -14.91
C ARG A 132 9.20 -1.85 -14.00
N LEU A 133 8.53 -2.62 -13.14
CA LEU A 133 9.16 -3.59 -12.24
C LEU A 133 9.75 -4.80 -12.98
N LYS A 134 9.16 -5.24 -14.10
CA LYS A 134 9.76 -6.26 -14.98
C LYS A 134 11.10 -5.81 -15.56
N ALA A 135 11.23 -4.53 -15.85
CA ALA A 135 12.44 -3.94 -16.41
C ALA A 135 13.48 -3.53 -15.34
N TYR A 136 13.15 -3.65 -14.07
CA TYR A 136 14.06 -3.34 -12.97
C TYR A 136 15.06 -4.46 -12.76
N ASP A 137 16.34 -4.12 -12.61
CA ASP A 137 17.46 -5.09 -12.62
C ASP A 137 17.58 -5.95 -11.34
N GLU A 138 16.85 -5.58 -10.27
CA GLU A 138 16.90 -6.28 -8.99
C GLU A 138 15.64 -7.14 -8.76
N PRO A 139 15.71 -8.19 -7.93
CA PRO A 139 14.52 -8.97 -7.56
C PRO A 139 13.47 -8.11 -6.87
N VAL A 140 12.24 -8.19 -7.35
CA VAL A 140 11.08 -7.49 -6.80
C VAL A 140 9.94 -8.47 -6.51
N VAL A 141 9.30 -8.27 -5.37
CA VAL A 141 8.00 -8.87 -5.06
C VAL A 141 7.01 -7.74 -4.86
N LEU A 142 5.92 -7.77 -5.60
CA LEU A 142 4.77 -6.87 -5.45
C LEU A 142 3.64 -7.64 -4.78
N VAL A 143 3.17 -7.13 -3.65
CA VAL A 143 1.98 -7.63 -2.96
C VAL A 143 0.93 -6.52 -3.03
N MET A 144 -0.24 -6.85 -3.51
CA MET A 144 -1.35 -5.90 -3.62
C MET A 144 -2.62 -6.53 -3.07
N TYR A 145 -3.42 -5.73 -2.37
CA TYR A 145 -4.67 -6.17 -1.77
C TYR A 145 -5.63 -5.00 -1.62
N GLY A 146 -6.93 -5.32 -1.64
CA GLY A 146 -7.97 -4.39 -1.24
C GLY A 146 -8.08 -4.34 0.28
N ASP A 147 -8.25 -3.16 0.84
CA ASP A 147 -8.44 -2.99 2.29
C ASP A 147 -9.90 -3.17 2.70
N HIS A 148 -10.85 -2.84 1.82
CA HIS A 148 -12.29 -3.04 2.01
C HIS A 148 -13.04 -2.92 0.68
N LEU A 149 -14.31 -3.32 0.67
CA LEU A 149 -15.23 -3.10 -0.46
C LEU A 149 -15.55 -1.60 -0.63
N PRO A 150 -16.01 -1.18 -1.84
CA PRO A 150 -16.40 0.20 -2.09
C PRO A 150 -17.57 0.63 -1.20
N GLY A 151 -17.65 1.94 -0.93
CA GLY A 151 -18.64 2.53 -0.03
C GLY A 151 -20.07 2.64 -0.59
N PHE A 152 -20.55 1.60 -1.26
CA PHE A 152 -21.93 1.41 -1.65
C PHE A 152 -22.73 0.71 -0.55
N GLU A 153 -24.05 0.83 -0.58
CA GLU A 153 -24.93 0.06 0.30
C GLU A 153 -25.04 -1.40 -0.22
N ILE A 154 -23.92 -2.15 -0.14
CA ILE A 154 -23.85 -3.56 -0.53
C ILE A 154 -24.21 -4.42 0.67
N THR A 155 -25.07 -5.42 0.45
CA THR A 155 -25.46 -6.42 1.44
C THR A 155 -24.85 -7.80 1.12
N GLU A 156 -24.91 -8.73 2.05
CA GLU A 156 -24.46 -10.11 1.84
C GLU A 156 -25.17 -10.79 0.66
N ASP A 157 -26.45 -10.42 0.39
CA ASP A 157 -27.22 -10.95 -0.72
C ASP A 157 -26.77 -10.42 -2.10
N ASP A 158 -26.01 -9.33 -2.14
CA ASP A 158 -25.54 -8.70 -3.38
C ASP A 158 -24.20 -9.30 -3.87
N ILE A 159 -23.51 -10.08 -3.03
CA ILE A 159 -22.20 -10.65 -3.33
C ILE A 159 -22.23 -12.18 -3.32
N THR A 160 -21.50 -12.78 -4.26
CA THR A 160 -21.58 -14.22 -4.54
C THR A 160 -21.14 -15.09 -3.36
N ASN A 161 -20.16 -14.64 -2.57
CA ASN A 161 -19.65 -15.36 -1.42
C ASN A 161 -20.35 -15.03 -0.08
N GLY A 162 -21.21 -13.99 -0.07
CA GLY A 162 -21.91 -13.55 1.12
C GLY A 162 -21.04 -12.94 2.22
N ASP A 163 -19.77 -12.59 1.92
CA ASP A 163 -18.83 -12.03 2.89
C ASP A 163 -18.47 -10.58 2.53
N LEU A 164 -19.01 -9.63 3.28
CA LEU A 164 -18.75 -8.19 3.11
C LEU A 164 -17.32 -7.76 3.46
N TYR A 165 -16.54 -8.61 4.10
CA TYR A 165 -15.19 -8.30 4.54
C TYR A 165 -14.12 -8.94 3.66
N GLN A 166 -14.50 -9.85 2.75
CA GLN A 166 -13.56 -10.46 1.84
C GLN A 166 -13.17 -9.52 0.70
N THR A 167 -11.85 -9.38 0.48
CA THR A 167 -11.25 -8.66 -0.64
C THR A 167 -10.24 -9.55 -1.35
N GLU A 168 -9.80 -9.12 -2.52
CA GLU A 168 -8.80 -9.84 -3.32
C GLU A 168 -7.38 -9.41 -2.93
N TYR A 169 -6.43 -10.34 -3.04
CA TYR A 169 -5.01 -10.03 -3.02
C TYR A 169 -4.27 -10.79 -4.13
N PHE A 170 -3.14 -10.27 -4.55
CA PHE A 170 -2.21 -11.01 -5.39
C PHE A 170 -0.75 -10.77 -4.98
N VAL A 171 0.09 -11.75 -5.32
CA VAL A 171 1.54 -11.64 -5.17
C VAL A 171 2.19 -11.87 -6.53
N TRP A 172 2.98 -10.91 -6.98
CA TRP A 172 3.70 -10.95 -8.25
C TRP A 172 5.19 -10.74 -8.04
N SER A 173 6.02 -11.31 -8.92
CA SER A 173 7.46 -11.10 -8.91
C SER A 173 8.06 -11.10 -10.30
N ASN A 174 9.16 -10.36 -10.49
CA ASN A 174 10.01 -10.47 -11.68
C ASN A 174 11.00 -11.64 -11.60
N MET A 175 11.05 -12.37 -10.49
CA MET A 175 11.93 -13.52 -10.31
C MET A 175 11.43 -14.74 -11.09
N LYS A 176 12.36 -15.51 -11.71
CA LYS A 176 12.03 -16.78 -12.35
C LYS A 176 11.63 -17.81 -11.29
N ASN A 177 10.61 -18.61 -11.60
CA ASN A 177 10.10 -19.69 -10.74
C ASN A 177 9.61 -19.19 -9.35
N PHE A 178 9.11 -17.98 -9.27
CA PHE A 178 8.45 -17.51 -8.06
C PHE A 178 7.20 -18.38 -7.80
N PRO A 179 7.00 -18.88 -6.56
CA PRO A 179 5.86 -19.75 -6.27
C PRO A 179 4.54 -18.99 -6.45
N VAL A 180 3.55 -19.66 -7.01
CA VAL A 180 2.17 -19.16 -7.14
C VAL A 180 1.28 -20.11 -6.35
N GLU A 181 0.58 -19.57 -5.38
CA GLU A 181 -0.33 -20.33 -4.51
C GLU A 181 -1.61 -19.53 -4.32
N ASP A 182 -2.74 -20.10 -4.72
CA ASP A 182 -4.05 -19.55 -4.41
C ASP A 182 -4.49 -20.10 -3.04
N GLU A 183 -4.73 -19.22 -2.09
CA GLU A 183 -5.13 -19.57 -0.74
C GLU A 183 -5.98 -18.44 -0.15
N ASP A 184 -7.13 -18.80 0.41
CA ASP A 184 -7.89 -17.86 1.25
C ASP A 184 -7.19 -17.74 2.60
N ILE A 185 -6.95 -16.50 3.02
CA ILE A 185 -6.26 -16.21 4.28
C ILE A 185 -6.93 -15.03 4.98
N GLU A 186 -6.75 -14.94 6.28
CA GLU A 186 -7.10 -13.74 7.02
C GLU A 186 -6.16 -12.59 6.64
N ALA A 187 -6.67 -11.38 6.55
CA ALA A 187 -5.88 -10.20 6.14
C ALA A 187 -4.60 -10.01 6.96
N TYR A 188 -4.67 -10.28 8.28
CA TYR A 188 -3.52 -10.20 9.18
C TYR A 188 -2.43 -11.27 8.93
N GLN A 189 -2.73 -12.31 8.15
CA GLN A 189 -1.77 -13.37 7.79
C GLN A 189 -0.99 -13.06 6.50
N LEU A 190 -1.40 -12.06 5.71
CA LEU A 190 -0.81 -11.79 4.40
C LEU A 190 0.71 -11.57 4.49
N SER A 191 1.17 -10.78 5.46
CA SER A 191 2.61 -10.56 5.65
C SER A 191 3.35 -11.85 6.00
N THR A 192 2.74 -12.74 6.81
CA THR A 192 3.32 -14.03 7.18
C THR A 192 3.43 -14.95 5.98
N LYS A 193 2.39 -15.03 5.13
CA LYS A 193 2.41 -15.79 3.87
C LYS A 193 3.56 -15.33 2.96
N VAL A 194 3.71 -14.03 2.77
CA VAL A 194 4.81 -13.48 1.94
C VAL A 194 6.17 -13.81 2.54
N PHE A 195 6.34 -13.73 3.87
CA PHE A 195 7.59 -14.10 4.54
C PHE A 195 7.90 -15.59 4.39
N ASP A 196 6.90 -16.46 4.47
CA ASP A 196 7.04 -17.90 4.22
C ASP A 196 7.47 -18.18 2.77
N MET A 197 6.85 -17.54 1.78
CA MET A 197 7.20 -17.68 0.36
C MET A 197 8.63 -17.25 0.06
N LEU A 198 9.15 -16.23 0.77
CA LEU A 198 10.49 -15.66 0.56
C LEU A 198 11.55 -16.26 1.48
N GLY A 199 11.16 -17.09 2.46
CA GLY A 199 12.08 -17.66 3.45
C GLY A 199 12.69 -16.61 4.38
N PHE A 200 11.97 -15.53 4.67
CA PHE A 200 12.43 -14.47 5.55
C PHE A 200 12.38 -14.86 7.02
N GLU A 201 13.28 -14.24 7.82
CA GLU A 201 13.20 -14.36 9.28
C GLU A 201 11.91 -13.71 9.80
N LYS A 202 11.17 -14.44 10.60
CA LYS A 202 9.84 -14.07 11.08
C LYS A 202 9.87 -13.49 12.48
N SER A 203 9.03 -12.49 12.73
CA SER A 203 8.68 -12.04 14.09
C SER A 203 7.99 -13.15 14.87
N TYR A 204 7.83 -12.99 16.17
CA TYR A 204 7.15 -14.00 16.99
C TYR A 204 5.69 -14.21 16.58
N VAL A 205 4.96 -13.14 16.24
CA VAL A 205 3.59 -13.26 15.71
C VAL A 205 3.58 -14.06 14.41
N GLN A 206 4.47 -13.75 13.48
CA GLN A 206 4.56 -14.50 12.22
C GLN A 206 4.98 -15.95 12.42
N LYS A 207 5.88 -16.26 13.39
CA LYS A 207 6.23 -17.64 13.77
C LYS A 207 5.02 -18.39 14.31
N PHE A 208 4.20 -17.74 15.13
CA PHE A 208 2.94 -18.30 15.62
C PHE A 208 1.99 -18.58 14.45
N GLN A 209 1.71 -17.60 13.60
CA GLN A 209 0.82 -17.71 12.45
C GLN A 209 1.27 -18.74 11.41
N SER A 210 2.59 -18.93 11.19
CA SER A 210 3.11 -19.98 10.31
C SER A 210 2.91 -21.38 10.90
N LYS A 211 2.97 -21.49 12.22
CA LYS A 211 2.86 -22.79 12.91
C LYS A 211 1.41 -23.21 13.16
N TYR A 212 0.58 -22.26 13.52
CA TYR A 212 -0.81 -22.48 13.84
C TYR A 212 -1.70 -21.75 12.83
N LYS A 213 -2.75 -22.43 12.35
CA LYS A 213 -3.69 -21.86 11.38
C LYS A 213 -5.00 -21.51 12.07
N PRO A 214 -5.78 -20.55 11.54
CA PRO A 214 -7.17 -20.33 11.96
C PRO A 214 -7.94 -21.67 12.00
N GLY A 215 -8.74 -21.87 13.07
CA GLY A 215 -9.39 -23.15 13.33
C GLY A 215 -8.62 -24.11 14.28
N TYR A 216 -7.37 -23.82 14.64
CA TYR A 216 -6.75 -24.42 15.82
C TYR A 216 -7.50 -23.98 17.09
N ALA A 217 -7.78 -24.91 18.00
CA ALA A 217 -8.77 -24.72 19.07
C ALA A 217 -8.60 -23.50 19.98
N ASN A 218 -7.39 -22.96 20.09
CA ASN A 218 -7.09 -21.77 20.91
C ASN A 218 -6.40 -20.68 20.10
N TYR A 219 -6.58 -20.67 18.77
CA TYR A 219 -5.82 -19.78 17.88
C TYR A 219 -6.00 -18.30 18.25
N ASP A 220 -7.25 -17.88 18.37
CA ASP A 220 -7.57 -16.46 18.62
C ASP A 220 -7.13 -16.05 20.04
N ASP A 221 -7.41 -16.86 21.06
CA ASP A 221 -6.98 -16.58 22.44
C ASP A 221 -5.44 -16.51 22.57
N ASP A 222 -4.72 -17.40 21.90
CA ASP A 222 -3.26 -17.42 21.92
C ASP A 222 -2.67 -16.24 21.17
N LEU A 223 -3.27 -15.85 20.04
CA LEU A 223 -2.86 -14.66 19.27
C LEU A 223 -3.11 -13.37 20.08
N GLU A 224 -4.29 -13.22 20.67
CA GLU A 224 -4.61 -12.08 21.54
C GLU A 224 -3.65 -11.98 22.74
N ASN A 225 -3.29 -13.10 23.36
CA ASN A 225 -2.32 -13.12 24.45
C ASN A 225 -0.92 -12.65 24.00
N ILE A 226 -0.47 -13.06 22.80
CA ILE A 226 0.80 -12.59 22.23
C ILE A 226 0.73 -11.08 21.98
N GLU A 227 -0.33 -10.60 21.36
CA GLU A 227 -0.53 -9.19 21.07
C GLU A 227 -0.60 -8.34 22.35
N TYR A 228 -1.34 -8.82 23.36
CA TYR A 228 -1.41 -8.16 24.66
C TYR A 228 -0.03 -8.06 25.32
N ASP A 229 0.75 -9.16 25.32
CA ASP A 229 2.11 -9.15 25.87
C ASP A 229 3.01 -8.13 25.15
N MET A 230 2.90 -8.02 23.84
CA MET A 230 3.69 -7.09 23.04
C MET A 230 3.32 -5.62 23.30
N LEU A 231 2.03 -5.31 23.42
CA LEU A 231 1.53 -3.92 23.53
C LEU A 231 1.47 -3.41 24.96
N TYR A 232 1.03 -4.25 25.88
CA TYR A 232 0.66 -3.85 27.25
C TYR A 232 1.33 -4.69 28.35
N GLY A 233 1.86 -5.88 27.98
CA GLY A 233 2.42 -6.85 28.92
C GLY A 233 3.89 -6.61 29.26
N GLN A 234 4.55 -7.66 29.68
CA GLN A 234 5.95 -7.67 30.08
C GLN A 234 6.92 -7.91 28.92
N ARG A 235 6.40 -8.13 27.70
CA ARG A 235 7.15 -8.44 26.48
C ARG A 235 8.04 -9.67 26.62
N TYR A 236 7.50 -10.73 27.20
CA TYR A 236 8.18 -12.00 27.39
C TYR A 236 8.71 -12.62 26.09
N MET A 237 8.06 -12.29 24.96
CA MET A 237 8.52 -12.70 23.62
C MET A 237 9.81 -12.01 23.19
N TYR A 238 10.23 -10.94 23.87
CA TYR A 238 11.44 -10.16 23.56
C TYR A 238 12.35 -10.04 24.79
N PRO A 239 12.93 -11.17 25.27
CA PRO A 239 13.73 -11.18 26.50
C PRO A 239 15.00 -10.30 26.43
N ASP A 240 15.52 -10.08 25.22
CA ASP A 240 16.69 -9.22 24.96
C ASP A 240 16.30 -7.74 24.77
N GLY A 241 15.04 -7.38 24.98
CA GLY A 241 14.50 -6.04 24.82
C GLY A 241 13.66 -5.86 23.56
N TRP A 242 12.91 -4.76 23.51
CA TRP A 242 12.06 -4.41 22.37
C TRP A 242 12.90 -3.94 21.18
N PRO A 243 12.90 -4.64 20.02
CA PRO A 243 13.81 -4.33 18.93
C PRO A 243 13.31 -3.23 18.00
N TYR A 244 12.08 -2.76 18.17
CA TYR A 244 11.44 -1.83 17.25
C TYR A 244 11.38 -0.44 17.88
N GLU A 245 12.13 0.49 17.31
CA GLU A 245 12.21 1.87 17.79
C GLU A 245 11.60 2.84 16.76
N PRO A 246 10.98 3.92 17.22
CA PRO A 246 10.60 5.04 16.35
C PRO A 246 11.82 5.60 15.62
N THR A 247 11.64 5.99 14.37
CA THR A 247 12.72 6.54 13.54
C THR A 247 12.70 8.06 13.49
N ASN A 248 13.83 8.67 13.13
CA ASN A 248 13.85 10.04 12.64
C ASN A 248 13.43 10.05 11.16
N MET A 249 12.14 9.79 10.93
CA MET A 249 11.55 9.65 9.61
C MET A 249 11.68 10.94 8.80
N LYS A 250 12.10 10.80 7.55
CA LYS A 250 12.21 11.91 6.58
C LYS A 250 10.99 11.94 5.67
N TYR A 251 10.69 13.12 5.15
CA TYR A 251 9.62 13.29 4.17
C TYR A 251 10.17 13.34 2.75
N GLY A 252 9.49 12.64 1.84
CA GLY A 252 9.85 12.55 0.45
C GLY A 252 11.18 11.84 0.18
N ILE A 253 11.50 11.68 -1.09
CA ILE A 253 12.76 11.11 -1.56
C ILE A 253 13.59 12.23 -2.18
N SER A 254 14.64 12.64 -1.49
CA SER A 254 15.47 13.79 -1.88
C SER A 254 16.71 13.45 -2.71
N LYS A 255 17.03 12.13 -2.86
CA LYS A 255 18.24 11.70 -3.57
C LYS A 255 17.96 10.43 -4.36
N ILE A 256 18.51 10.37 -5.57
CA ILE A 256 18.51 9.19 -6.43
C ILE A 256 19.95 8.81 -6.72
N ARG A 257 20.23 7.53 -6.91
CA ARG A 257 21.55 7.04 -7.28
C ARG A 257 22.00 7.69 -8.60
N ILE A 258 23.18 8.30 -8.61
CA ILE A 258 23.73 8.97 -9.81
C ILE A 258 23.84 7.98 -10.98
N SER A 259 24.15 6.72 -10.72
CA SER A 259 24.20 5.66 -11.72
C SER A 259 22.89 5.49 -12.50
N GLU A 260 21.75 5.70 -11.88
CA GLU A 260 20.45 5.57 -12.52
C GLU A 260 20.08 6.79 -13.36
N ILE A 261 20.52 7.99 -12.96
CA ILE A 261 20.39 9.21 -13.75
C ILE A 261 21.20 9.10 -15.05
N THR A 262 22.41 8.59 -14.98
CA THR A 262 23.29 8.42 -16.15
C THR A 262 22.82 7.36 -17.13
N LYS A 263 22.04 6.37 -16.68
CA LYS A 263 21.41 5.36 -17.56
C LYS A 263 20.17 5.89 -18.30
N GLY A 264 19.70 7.11 -17.99
CA GLY A 264 18.47 7.68 -18.57
C GLY A 264 17.18 6.97 -18.13
N VAL A 265 17.25 6.13 -17.08
CA VAL A 265 16.11 5.35 -16.59
C VAL A 265 15.14 6.23 -15.80
N TYR A 266 15.66 7.31 -15.21
CA TYR A 266 14.86 8.28 -14.47
C TYR A 266 15.43 9.69 -14.67
N VAL A 267 14.57 10.62 -15.06
CA VAL A 267 14.87 12.05 -15.04
C VAL A 267 13.95 12.66 -13.98
N PRO A 268 14.48 13.05 -12.81
CA PRO A 268 13.66 13.72 -11.81
C PRO A 268 13.18 15.07 -12.41
N PRO A 269 11.93 15.48 -12.12
CA PRO A 269 11.54 16.85 -12.36
C PRO A 269 12.51 17.75 -11.58
N VAL A 270 13.15 18.67 -12.29
CA VAL A 270 14.05 19.65 -11.67
C VAL A 270 13.17 20.76 -11.14
N ASP A 271 12.84 20.75 -9.86
CA ASP A 271 12.36 21.93 -9.17
C ASP A 271 13.52 22.55 -8.39
N GLU A 272 13.90 23.72 -8.85
CA GLU A 272 14.74 24.63 -8.10
C GLU A 272 13.90 25.17 -6.93
N GLU A 273 14.35 24.90 -5.70
CA GLU A 273 13.93 25.55 -4.45
C GLU A 273 12.47 25.33 -4.00
N ALA A 274 12.19 24.20 -3.41
CA ALA A 274 11.15 24.11 -2.40
C ALA A 274 11.78 24.29 -1.01
N ASP A 275 11.71 25.53 -0.50
CA ASP A 275 12.07 25.87 0.88
C ASP A 275 10.94 25.38 1.80
N PHE A 276 11.11 24.17 2.34
CA PHE A 276 10.16 23.58 3.28
C PHE A 276 10.53 23.98 4.71
N THR A 277 10.12 25.17 5.11
CA THR A 277 9.95 25.45 6.54
C THR A 277 8.74 24.68 7.04
N ALA A 278 8.99 23.64 7.83
CA ALA A 278 7.93 22.94 8.53
C ALA A 278 7.13 23.96 9.36
N ASN A 279 5.85 24.11 9.04
CA ASN A 279 4.92 24.76 9.93
C ASN A 279 4.74 23.84 11.14
N ASP A 280 5.51 24.09 12.20
CA ASP A 280 5.20 23.61 13.53
C ASP A 280 3.95 24.35 13.99
N GLY A 281 2.80 23.81 13.61
CA GLY A 281 1.53 24.26 14.13
C GLY A 281 1.45 23.97 15.63
N SER A 282 1.66 25.01 16.42
CA SER A 282 1.32 25.07 17.84
C SER A 282 -0.19 24.90 18.06
#